data_2cc600d565bc80f99baf5a957fb82b20
#
_entry.id   2cc600d565bc80f99baf5a957fb82b20
#
_cell.length_a   1.000
_cell.length_b   1.000
_cell.length_c   1.000
_cell.angle_alpha   90.00
_cell.angle_beta   90.00
_cell.angle_gamma   90.00
#
_symmetry.space_group_name_H-M   'P 1'
#
loop_
_entity.id
_entity.type
_entity.pdbx_description
1 polymer ?
#
loop_
_entity_poly.entity_id
_entity_poly.type
_entity_poly.pdbx_seq_one_letter_code
_entity_poly.pdbx_strand_id
1 'polypeptide(L)'
;MSRALVLNATFEPLCVVADRRALVLVLAQKAAAVEQTDRVARSEHRIEPMPSVVRLIRYVRVPRRAAVPLTRRAVFARDGGRCVYCDLPATSLDHVVPRSRGGLHVWENVVSACRRCNHLKADHSVSDLGWRMRHAPFQPMGPAWRILGAGRADPAWVPYLVDHAGGGADHAAGRAVLDHLALPA
;
A
#
# COMPACT_ATOMS: atom_id res chain seq x y z
N MET A 1 13.45 -13.54 1.28
CA MET A 1 12.82 -14.30 0.17
C MET A 1 12.21 -13.30 -0.79
N SER A 2 12.54 -13.40 -2.08
CA SER A 2 11.96 -12.53 -3.11
C SER A 2 10.52 -12.90 -3.39
N ARG A 3 9.72 -11.91 -3.76
CA ARG A 3 8.28 -12.04 -3.97
C ARG A 3 7.88 -11.48 -5.32
N ALA A 4 6.72 -11.89 -5.81
CA ALA A 4 6.14 -11.40 -7.05
C ALA A 4 4.67 -10.99 -6.81
N LEU A 5 4.25 -9.92 -7.49
CA LEU A 5 2.87 -9.47 -7.54
C LEU A 5 2.08 -10.33 -8.53
N VAL A 6 0.91 -10.78 -8.11
CA VAL A 6 -0.05 -11.47 -8.98
C VAL A 6 -1.18 -10.51 -9.30
N LEU A 7 -1.39 -10.29 -10.59
CA LEU A 7 -2.49 -9.52 -11.15
C LEU A 7 -3.57 -10.45 -11.69
N ASN A 8 -4.82 -10.01 -11.65
CA ASN A 8 -5.92 -10.64 -12.36
C ASN A 8 -5.77 -10.47 -13.88
N ALA A 9 -6.58 -11.16 -14.66
CA ALA A 9 -6.63 -10.97 -16.11
C ALA A 9 -6.95 -9.52 -16.53
N THR A 10 -7.61 -8.76 -15.67
CA THR A 10 -7.95 -7.34 -15.80
C THR A 10 -6.89 -6.39 -15.24
N PHE A 11 -5.69 -6.85 -14.91
CA PHE A 11 -4.60 -6.12 -14.26
C PHE A 11 -4.88 -5.66 -12.82
N GLU A 12 -6.01 -6.04 -12.23
CA GLU A 12 -6.28 -5.77 -10.80
C GLU A 12 -5.30 -6.56 -9.91
N PRO A 13 -4.63 -5.93 -8.92
CA PRO A 13 -3.76 -6.63 -7.99
C PRO A 13 -4.57 -7.61 -7.14
N LEU A 14 -4.08 -8.85 -7.01
CA LEU A 14 -4.73 -9.91 -6.24
C LEU A 14 -4.01 -10.21 -4.94
N CYS A 15 -2.75 -10.57 -5.05
CA CYS A 15 -1.92 -10.97 -3.91
C CYS A 15 -0.44 -10.93 -4.25
N VAL A 16 0.38 -11.17 -3.24
CA VAL A 16 1.82 -11.33 -3.37
C VAL A 16 2.18 -12.77 -3.01
N VAL A 17 2.97 -13.40 -3.85
CA VAL A 17 3.44 -14.79 -3.68
C VAL A 17 4.97 -14.84 -3.70
N ALA A 18 5.56 -15.98 -3.31
CA ALA A 18 6.97 -16.21 -3.55
C ALA A 18 7.26 -16.20 -5.07
N ASP A 19 8.38 -15.61 -5.48
CA ASP A 19 8.81 -15.51 -6.88
C ASP A 19 8.84 -16.88 -7.60
N ARG A 20 9.28 -17.93 -6.90
CA ARG A 20 9.24 -19.31 -7.41
C ARG A 20 7.82 -19.79 -7.72
N ARG A 21 6.84 -19.39 -6.88
CA ARG A 21 5.44 -19.73 -7.13
C ARG A 21 4.91 -19.02 -8.38
N ALA A 22 5.29 -17.74 -8.56
CA ALA A 22 4.95 -16.98 -9.76
C ALA A 22 5.56 -17.61 -11.02
N LEU A 23 6.81 -18.03 -10.97
CA LEU A 23 7.47 -18.75 -12.08
C LEU A 23 6.73 -20.03 -12.43
N VAL A 24 6.32 -20.83 -11.45
CA VAL A 24 5.52 -22.04 -11.69
C VAL A 24 4.20 -21.73 -12.40
N LEU A 25 3.53 -20.61 -12.05
CA LEU A 25 2.31 -20.19 -12.74
C LEU A 25 2.57 -19.84 -14.22
N VAL A 26 3.70 -19.21 -14.51
CA VAL A 26 4.11 -18.88 -15.88
C VAL A 26 4.43 -20.13 -16.68
N LEU A 27 5.26 -21.03 -16.15
CA LEU A 27 5.64 -22.28 -16.81
C LEU A 27 4.43 -23.20 -17.04
N ALA A 28 3.46 -23.18 -16.13
CA ALA A 28 2.19 -23.92 -16.26
C ALA A 28 1.16 -23.24 -17.17
N GLN A 29 1.52 -22.13 -17.86
CA GLN A 29 0.65 -21.35 -18.74
C GLN A 29 -0.65 -20.86 -18.05
N LYS A 30 -0.61 -20.66 -16.72
CA LYS A 30 -1.71 -20.10 -15.92
C LYS A 30 -1.57 -18.58 -15.75
N ALA A 31 -0.37 -18.05 -15.96
CA ALA A 31 -0.06 -16.62 -15.92
C ALA A 31 0.94 -16.26 -17.01
N ALA A 32 0.96 -14.98 -17.40
CA ALA A 32 1.99 -14.37 -18.22
C ALA A 32 2.89 -13.51 -17.33
N ALA A 33 4.20 -13.52 -17.57
CA ALA A 33 5.12 -12.58 -16.93
C ALA A 33 4.88 -11.18 -17.52
N VAL A 34 4.74 -10.18 -16.65
CA VAL A 34 4.56 -8.77 -17.01
C VAL A 34 5.85 -8.01 -16.75
N GLU A 35 6.43 -8.21 -15.55
CA GLU A 35 7.73 -7.67 -15.17
C GLU A 35 8.65 -8.79 -14.73
N GLN A 36 9.93 -8.66 -15.02
CA GLN A 36 10.97 -9.63 -14.69
C GLN A 36 12.10 -8.94 -13.92
N THR A 37 12.83 -9.70 -13.13
CA THR A 37 14.04 -9.25 -12.44
C THR A 37 15.27 -9.75 -13.19
N ASP A 38 16.45 -9.20 -12.89
CA ASP A 38 17.75 -9.68 -13.41
C ASP A 38 18.13 -11.07 -12.85
N ARG A 39 17.36 -11.61 -11.90
CA ARG A 39 17.58 -12.94 -11.35
C ARG A 39 17.02 -14.01 -12.29
N VAL A 40 17.69 -15.14 -12.32
CA VAL A 40 17.28 -16.30 -13.12
C VAL A 40 17.12 -17.54 -12.26
N ALA A 41 16.14 -18.36 -12.59
CA ALA A 41 16.05 -19.74 -12.16
C ALA A 41 16.80 -20.62 -13.16
N ARG A 42 17.62 -21.52 -12.67
CA ARG A 42 18.37 -22.47 -13.49
C ARG A 42 17.89 -23.89 -13.20
N SER A 43 17.66 -24.63 -14.26
CA SER A 43 17.48 -26.07 -14.21
C SER A 43 18.50 -26.72 -15.16
N GLU A 44 18.53 -28.03 -15.22
CA GLU A 44 19.44 -28.78 -16.11
C GLU A 44 19.30 -28.37 -17.59
N HIS A 45 18.07 -28.02 -18.03
CA HIS A 45 17.78 -27.77 -19.44
C HIS A 45 17.26 -26.37 -19.74
N ARG A 46 17.07 -25.50 -18.72
CA ARG A 46 16.45 -24.19 -18.90
C ARG A 46 17.02 -23.15 -17.96
N ILE A 47 17.08 -21.93 -18.48
CA ILE A 47 17.35 -20.72 -17.70
C ILE A 47 16.13 -19.82 -17.93
N GLU A 48 15.42 -19.51 -16.85
CA GLU A 48 14.19 -18.71 -16.89
C GLU A 48 14.35 -17.46 -16.03
N PRO A 49 14.02 -16.26 -16.55
CA PRO A 49 14.03 -15.05 -15.74
C PRO A 49 12.97 -15.12 -14.64
N MET A 50 13.33 -14.63 -13.45
CA MET A 50 12.41 -14.63 -12.31
C MET A 50 11.40 -13.50 -12.46
N PRO A 51 10.08 -13.79 -12.45
CA PRO A 51 9.07 -12.75 -12.56
C PRO A 51 8.96 -11.94 -11.26
N SER A 52 8.80 -10.63 -11.40
CA SER A 52 8.42 -9.68 -10.35
C SER A 52 6.93 -9.41 -10.36
N VAL A 53 6.31 -9.37 -11.56
CA VAL A 53 4.87 -9.19 -11.73
C VAL A 53 4.37 -10.25 -12.73
N VAL A 54 3.29 -10.94 -12.37
CA VAL A 54 2.60 -11.89 -13.25
C VAL A 54 1.11 -11.57 -13.33
N ARG A 55 0.54 -11.75 -14.51
CA ARG A 55 -0.89 -11.57 -14.78
C ARG A 55 -1.53 -12.92 -15.08
N LEU A 56 -2.61 -13.25 -14.38
CA LEU A 56 -3.37 -14.47 -14.66
C LEU A 56 -4.00 -14.43 -16.06
N ILE A 57 -4.02 -15.57 -16.74
CA ILE A 57 -4.65 -15.70 -18.05
C ILE A 57 -6.18 -15.76 -17.91
N ARG A 58 -6.66 -16.37 -16.83
CA ARG A 58 -8.10 -16.46 -16.55
C ARG A 58 -8.48 -15.52 -15.42
N TYR A 59 -9.62 -14.85 -15.56
CA TYR A 59 -10.18 -14.00 -14.52
C TYR A 59 -10.56 -14.81 -13.28
N VAL A 60 -10.17 -14.30 -12.11
CA VAL A 60 -10.53 -14.85 -10.80
C VAL A 60 -11.38 -13.82 -10.06
N ARG A 61 -12.59 -14.24 -9.67
CA ARG A 61 -13.46 -13.38 -8.86
C ARG A 61 -12.91 -13.28 -7.45
N VAL A 62 -12.59 -12.07 -7.02
CA VAL A 62 -12.12 -11.78 -5.67
C VAL A 62 -13.17 -10.97 -4.92
N PRO A 63 -13.49 -11.30 -3.67
CA PRO A 63 -14.37 -10.47 -2.85
C PRO A 63 -13.78 -9.06 -2.72
N ARG A 64 -14.49 -8.05 -3.21
CA ARG A 64 -14.02 -6.65 -3.26
C ARG A 64 -13.79 -6.00 -1.89
N ARG A 65 -14.37 -6.57 -0.82
CA ARG A 65 -14.37 -5.97 0.53
C ARG A 65 -13.41 -6.66 1.49
N ALA A 66 -12.21 -6.95 1.05
CA ALA A 66 -11.19 -7.37 1.99
C ALA A 66 -10.79 -6.17 2.88
N ALA A 67 -11.18 -6.20 4.14
CA ALA A 67 -10.79 -5.17 5.11
C ALA A 67 -9.27 -5.06 5.21
N VAL A 68 -8.77 -3.85 5.25
CA VAL A 68 -7.36 -3.57 5.50
C VAL A 68 -7.18 -3.42 7.01
N PRO A 69 -6.31 -4.22 7.66
CA PRO A 69 -6.06 -4.06 9.08
C PRO A 69 -5.49 -2.68 9.40
N LEU A 70 -5.98 -2.03 10.44
CA LEU A 70 -5.44 -0.78 10.94
C LEU A 70 -4.09 -1.02 11.60
N THR A 71 -3.03 -0.82 10.85
CA THR A 71 -1.64 -0.94 11.31
C THR A 71 -0.90 0.37 11.04
N ARG A 72 0.15 0.64 11.83
CA ARG A 72 1.02 1.80 11.61
C ARG A 72 1.48 1.91 10.15
N ARG A 73 1.91 0.80 9.57
CA ARG A 73 2.38 0.74 8.18
C ARG A 73 1.27 1.07 7.17
N ALA A 74 0.08 0.55 7.39
CA ALA A 74 -1.05 0.79 6.51
C ALA A 74 -1.52 2.26 6.58
N VAL A 75 -1.49 2.89 7.76
CA VAL A 75 -1.76 4.33 7.91
C VAL A 75 -0.70 5.16 7.19
N PHE A 76 0.59 4.83 7.35
CA PHE A 76 1.65 5.53 6.61
C PHE A 76 1.52 5.33 5.10
N ALA A 77 1.17 4.15 4.62
CA ALA A 77 0.91 3.92 3.20
C ALA A 77 -0.25 4.79 2.70
N ARG A 78 -1.37 4.86 3.45
CA ARG A 78 -2.53 5.70 3.10
C ARG A 78 -2.17 7.18 3.00
N ASP A 79 -1.38 7.68 3.95
CA ASP A 79 -1.05 9.11 4.07
C ASP A 79 0.25 9.48 3.32
N GLY A 80 0.81 8.55 2.51
CA GLY A 80 2.04 8.76 1.75
C GLY A 80 3.29 8.96 2.60
N GLY A 81 3.31 8.44 3.84
CA GLY A 81 4.43 8.61 4.78
C GLY A 81 4.63 10.05 5.27
N ARG A 82 3.66 10.93 5.01
CA ARG A 82 3.73 12.36 5.35
C ARG A 82 2.78 12.73 6.48
N CYS A 83 3.19 13.71 7.26
CA CYS A 83 2.38 14.29 8.31
C CYS A 83 1.14 14.97 7.72
N VAL A 84 -0.04 14.58 8.18
CA VAL A 84 -1.31 15.14 7.70
C VAL A 84 -1.48 16.63 8.03
N TYR A 85 -0.73 17.16 9.01
CA TYR A 85 -0.81 18.55 9.46
C TYR A 85 0.17 19.50 8.78
N CYS A 86 1.42 19.07 8.50
CA CYS A 86 2.48 19.96 8.02
C CYS A 86 3.25 19.42 6.81
N ASP A 87 2.89 18.27 6.28
CA ASP A 87 3.51 17.63 5.12
C ASP A 87 4.97 17.18 5.28
N LEU A 88 5.58 17.30 6.45
CA LEU A 88 6.91 16.74 6.72
C LEU A 88 6.84 15.21 6.85
N PRO A 89 7.97 14.50 6.74
CA PRO A 89 7.99 13.05 6.94
C PRO A 89 7.32 12.64 8.25
N ALA A 90 6.40 11.68 8.20
CA ALA A 90 5.69 11.18 9.36
C ALA A 90 6.55 10.15 10.11
N THR A 91 6.54 10.25 11.44
CA THR A 91 7.29 9.35 12.33
C THR A 91 6.43 8.76 13.44
N SER A 92 5.16 9.16 13.54
CA SER A 92 4.21 8.71 14.57
C SER A 92 2.79 8.58 14.01
N LEU A 93 1.91 7.93 14.77
CA LEU A 93 0.47 7.99 14.57
C LEU A 93 -0.13 8.97 15.56
N ASP A 94 -1.16 9.65 15.13
CA ASP A 94 -1.98 10.53 15.97
C ASP A 94 -3.46 10.18 15.84
N HIS A 95 -4.24 10.47 16.89
CA HIS A 95 -5.68 10.37 16.88
C HIS A 95 -6.27 11.78 16.68
N VAL A 96 -7.00 12.00 15.59
CA VAL A 96 -7.63 13.30 15.28
C VAL A 96 -8.47 13.78 16.45
N VAL A 97 -9.37 12.94 16.93
CA VAL A 97 -10.00 13.09 18.26
C VAL A 97 -9.14 12.35 19.27
N PRO A 98 -8.54 13.04 20.25
CA PRO A 98 -7.67 12.40 21.24
C PRO A 98 -8.36 11.28 22.02
N ARG A 99 -7.60 10.24 22.36
CA ARG A 99 -8.14 9.11 23.15
C ARG A 99 -8.66 9.56 24.52
N SER A 100 -8.02 10.55 25.13
CA SER A 100 -8.47 11.19 26.38
C SER A 100 -9.85 11.87 26.26
N ARG A 101 -10.25 12.21 25.03
CA ARG A 101 -11.55 12.79 24.70
C ARG A 101 -12.51 11.78 24.05
N GLY A 102 -12.28 10.48 24.23
CA GLY A 102 -13.14 9.42 23.71
C GLY A 102 -12.85 9.01 22.25
N GLY A 103 -11.77 9.48 21.65
CA GLY A 103 -11.38 9.12 20.28
C GLY A 103 -11.07 7.63 20.14
N LEU A 104 -11.75 6.97 19.20
CA LEU A 104 -11.58 5.54 18.93
C LEU A 104 -10.34 5.27 18.06
N HIS A 105 -9.79 4.05 18.19
CA HIS A 105 -8.70 3.59 17.33
C HIS A 105 -9.28 2.95 16.06
N VAL A 106 -9.78 3.79 15.16
CA VAL A 106 -10.41 3.42 13.90
C VAL A 106 -9.80 4.20 12.74
N TRP A 107 -9.99 3.73 11.52
CA TRP A 107 -9.41 4.33 10.32
C TRP A 107 -9.78 5.82 10.14
N GLU A 108 -10.98 6.20 10.50
CA GLU A 108 -11.53 7.55 10.38
C GLU A 108 -10.99 8.50 11.45
N ASN A 109 -10.24 7.99 12.42
CA ASN A 109 -9.68 8.78 13.52
C ASN A 109 -8.17 8.70 13.66
N VAL A 110 -7.49 7.81 12.93
CA VAL A 110 -6.02 7.64 13.02
C VAL A 110 -5.34 8.18 11.77
N VAL A 111 -4.32 9.02 11.97
CA VAL A 111 -3.55 9.67 10.90
C VAL A 111 -2.06 9.55 11.14
N SER A 112 -1.27 9.70 10.07
CA SER A 112 0.18 9.82 10.20
C SER A 112 0.57 11.25 10.58
N ALA A 113 1.50 11.39 11.53
CA ALA A 113 1.99 12.67 12.02
C ALA A 113 3.51 12.67 12.20
N CYS A 114 4.15 13.82 12.03
CA CYS A 114 5.52 14.00 12.49
C CYS A 114 5.53 14.15 14.03
N ARG A 115 6.67 13.86 14.65
CA ARG A 115 6.82 13.94 16.10
C ARG A 115 6.47 15.32 16.66
N ARG A 116 6.87 16.37 15.94
CA ARG A 116 6.61 17.76 16.34
C ARG A 116 5.11 18.07 16.39
N CYS A 117 4.39 17.82 15.31
CA CYS A 117 2.94 18.08 15.27
C CYS A 117 2.18 17.21 16.27
N ASN A 118 2.53 15.93 16.39
CA ASN A 118 1.90 15.04 17.34
C ASN A 118 2.10 15.52 18.78
N HIS A 119 3.30 15.97 19.13
CA HIS A 119 3.59 16.53 20.46
C HIS A 119 2.88 17.86 20.71
N LEU A 120 2.85 18.77 19.73
CA LEU A 120 2.17 20.06 19.86
C LEU A 120 0.65 19.91 19.95
N LYS A 121 0.10 18.93 19.23
CA LYS A 121 -1.34 18.65 19.28
C LYS A 121 -1.77 18.09 20.63
N ALA A 122 -0.97 17.19 21.20
CA ALA A 122 -1.27 16.57 22.49
C ALA A 122 -2.74 16.07 22.57
N ASP A 123 -3.52 16.55 23.52
CA ASP A 123 -4.92 16.25 23.73
C ASP A 123 -5.90 17.31 23.18
N HIS A 124 -5.40 18.28 22.40
CA HIS A 124 -6.23 19.27 21.72
C HIS A 124 -6.88 18.68 20.46
N SER A 125 -8.07 19.16 20.11
CA SER A 125 -8.66 18.88 18.81
C SER A 125 -7.96 19.70 17.72
N VAL A 126 -8.10 19.27 16.47
CA VAL A 126 -7.56 20.01 15.31
C VAL A 126 -8.18 21.40 15.22
N SER A 127 -9.48 21.52 15.57
CA SER A 127 -10.19 22.80 15.59
C SER A 127 -9.72 23.73 16.71
N ASP A 128 -9.42 23.21 17.90
CA ASP A 128 -8.91 24.02 19.02
C ASP A 128 -7.59 24.73 18.66
N LEU A 129 -6.80 24.09 17.80
CA LEU A 129 -5.52 24.63 17.35
C LEU A 129 -5.63 25.48 16.07
N GLY A 130 -6.80 25.58 15.47
CA GLY A 130 -6.99 26.22 14.17
C GLY A 130 -6.25 25.52 13.02
N TRP A 131 -5.89 24.26 13.20
CA TRP A 131 -5.16 23.51 12.18
C TRP A 131 -6.09 22.97 11.11
N ARG A 132 -5.50 22.71 9.94
CA ARG A 132 -6.16 22.02 8.82
C ARG A 132 -5.41 20.74 8.50
N MET A 133 -6.16 19.70 8.20
CA MET A 133 -5.60 18.44 7.67
C MET A 133 -5.52 18.53 6.15
N ARG A 134 -4.49 17.92 5.57
CA ARG A 134 -4.32 17.80 4.12
C ARG A 134 -5.47 17.01 3.47
N HIS A 135 -5.97 16.02 4.17
CA HIS A 135 -7.12 15.21 3.80
C HIS A 135 -7.79 14.65 5.06
N ALA A 136 -9.07 14.33 4.95
CA ALA A 136 -9.77 13.61 5.99
C ALA A 136 -9.29 12.13 6.06
N PRO A 137 -9.15 11.54 7.26
CA PRO A 137 -8.83 10.13 7.36
C PRO A 137 -9.99 9.27 6.84
N PHE A 138 -9.65 8.20 6.11
CA PHE A 138 -10.61 7.28 5.52
C PHE A 138 -10.16 5.83 5.69
N GLN A 139 -11.08 4.89 5.59
CA GLN A 139 -10.78 3.47 5.59
C GLN A 139 -10.38 3.02 4.17
N PRO A 140 -9.13 2.60 3.94
CA PRO A 140 -8.72 2.04 2.66
C PRO A 140 -9.35 0.64 2.47
N MET A 141 -9.72 0.32 1.25
CA MET A 141 -10.35 -0.95 0.91
C MET A 141 -9.70 -1.58 -0.32
N GLY A 142 -9.74 -2.92 -0.36
CA GLY A 142 -9.32 -3.69 -1.51
C GLY A 142 -7.91 -4.29 -1.43
N PRO A 143 -7.57 -5.15 -2.40
CA PRO A 143 -6.31 -5.90 -2.38
C PRO A 143 -5.06 -5.03 -2.49
N ALA A 144 -5.09 -3.96 -3.28
CA ALA A 144 -3.95 -3.03 -3.43
C ALA A 144 -3.53 -2.45 -2.08
N TRP A 145 -4.47 -1.94 -1.30
CA TRP A 145 -4.20 -1.39 0.03
C TRP A 145 -3.72 -2.44 1.03
N ARG A 146 -4.20 -3.67 0.93
CA ARG A 146 -3.69 -4.78 1.76
C ARG A 146 -2.22 -5.07 1.45
N ILE A 147 -1.84 -5.06 0.16
CA ILE A 147 -0.46 -5.28 -0.27
C ILE A 147 0.43 -4.13 0.23
N LEU A 148 0.03 -2.89 0.03
CA LEU A 148 0.75 -1.69 0.50
C LEU A 148 0.91 -1.69 2.03
N GLY A 149 -0.13 -2.03 2.75
CA GLY A 149 -0.13 -2.07 4.22
C GLY A 149 0.63 -3.25 4.83
N ALA A 150 0.89 -4.32 4.07
CA ALA A 150 1.56 -5.53 4.58
C ALA A 150 3.08 -5.45 4.56
N GLY A 151 3.69 -4.55 3.76
CA GLY A 151 5.14 -4.48 3.67
C GLY A 151 5.65 -3.47 2.65
N ARG A 152 6.97 -3.45 2.49
CA ARG A 152 7.61 -2.67 1.44
C ARG A 152 7.24 -3.30 0.09
N ALA A 153 6.52 -2.56 -0.73
CA ALA A 153 6.24 -2.96 -2.10
C ALA A 153 7.52 -2.84 -2.93
N ASP A 154 7.71 -3.77 -3.86
CA ASP A 154 8.76 -3.64 -4.87
C ASP A 154 8.44 -2.43 -5.76
N PRO A 155 9.42 -1.57 -6.12
CA PRO A 155 9.19 -0.45 -7.02
C PRO A 155 8.50 -0.84 -8.33
N ALA A 156 8.78 -2.01 -8.88
CA ALA A 156 8.14 -2.52 -10.08
C ALA A 156 6.63 -2.77 -9.92
N TRP A 157 6.12 -2.89 -8.68
CA TRP A 157 4.70 -3.13 -8.41
C TRP A 157 3.88 -1.85 -8.31
N VAL A 158 4.56 -0.73 -8.05
CA VAL A 158 3.93 0.55 -7.72
C VAL A 158 2.89 0.98 -8.76
N PRO A 159 3.15 0.96 -10.08
CA PRO A 159 2.18 1.35 -11.10
C PRO A 159 0.85 0.58 -10.97
N TYR A 160 0.94 -0.73 -10.76
CA TYR A 160 -0.23 -1.61 -10.66
C TYR A 160 -1.02 -1.44 -9.37
N LEU A 161 -0.35 -1.02 -8.28
CA LEU A 161 -1.00 -0.83 -6.98
C LEU A 161 -1.69 0.52 -6.89
N VAL A 162 -1.10 1.57 -7.44
CA VAL A 162 -1.62 2.94 -7.34
C VAL A 162 -2.89 3.13 -8.15
N ASP A 163 -2.94 2.64 -9.39
CA ASP A 163 -4.14 2.72 -10.23
C ASP A 163 -5.37 2.07 -9.57
N HIS A 164 -5.16 1.10 -8.69
CA HIS A 164 -6.19 0.38 -7.98
C HIS A 164 -6.39 0.81 -6.51
N ALA A 165 -5.48 1.61 -5.97
CA ALA A 165 -5.63 2.22 -4.64
C ALA A 165 -6.48 3.50 -4.67
N GLY A 166 -6.60 4.14 -5.84
CA GLY A 166 -7.35 5.39 -6.05
C GLY A 166 -8.86 5.23 -6.25
N GLY A 167 -9.46 4.09 -5.98
CA GLY A 167 -10.88 3.77 -6.20
C GLY A 167 -11.91 4.46 -5.30
N GLY A 168 -11.65 5.66 -4.83
CA GLY A 168 -12.57 6.57 -4.17
C GLY A 168 -12.05 7.99 -4.38
N ALA A 169 -12.91 8.96 -4.59
CA ALA A 169 -12.82 10.37 -4.94
C ALA A 169 -11.51 11.19 -4.73
N ASP A 170 -10.38 10.60 -4.34
CA ASP A 170 -9.12 11.29 -4.10
C ASP A 170 -7.94 10.64 -4.84
N HIS A 171 -7.75 11.05 -6.11
CA HIS A 171 -6.53 10.80 -6.88
C HIS A 171 -5.25 11.32 -6.18
N ALA A 172 -5.38 12.23 -5.21
CA ALA A 172 -4.28 12.79 -4.42
C ALA A 172 -3.64 11.74 -3.48
N ALA A 173 -4.44 10.86 -2.88
CA ALA A 173 -3.92 9.81 -2.00
C ALA A 173 -3.07 8.77 -2.75
N GLY A 174 -3.45 8.43 -3.99
CA GLY A 174 -2.67 7.52 -4.85
C GLY A 174 -1.30 8.09 -5.22
N ARG A 175 -1.21 9.39 -5.53
CA ARG A 175 0.06 10.07 -5.84
C ARG A 175 0.99 10.18 -4.62
N ALA A 176 0.46 10.46 -3.44
CA ALA A 176 1.25 10.53 -2.22
C ALA A 176 1.92 9.20 -1.86
N VAL A 177 1.30 8.06 -2.22
CA VAL A 177 1.89 6.73 -2.09
C VAL A 177 3.10 6.54 -3.02
N LEU A 178 3.02 7.07 -4.26
CA LEU A 178 4.13 7.02 -5.22
C LEU A 178 5.38 7.73 -4.71
N ASP A 179 5.20 8.95 -4.19
CA ASP A 179 6.31 9.76 -3.68
C ASP A 179 7.02 9.10 -2.50
N HIS A 180 6.27 8.39 -1.63
CA HIS A 180 6.83 7.69 -0.48
C HIS A 180 7.56 6.38 -0.85
N LEU A 181 7.10 5.68 -1.90
CA LEU A 181 7.70 4.43 -2.35
C LEU A 181 8.89 4.66 -3.31
N ALA A 182 8.96 5.83 -3.94
CA ALA A 182 10.04 6.22 -4.86
C ALA A 182 11.27 6.81 -4.17
N LEU A 183 11.22 7.14 -2.88
CA LEU A 183 12.37 7.68 -2.15
C LEU A 183 13.34 6.54 -1.80
N PRO A 184 14.64 6.67 -2.17
CA PRO A 184 15.67 5.76 -1.70
C PRO A 184 15.79 5.83 -0.17
N ALA A 185 16.11 4.70 0.44
CA ALA A 185 16.33 4.55 1.88
C ALA A 185 17.58 5.30 2.34
#